data_85e84e9f1a47a969bcd84433123b75a5
#
_entry.id   85e84e9f1a47a969bcd84433123b75a5
#
_cell.length_a   1.000
_cell.length_b   1.000
_cell.length_c   1.000
_cell.angle_alpha   90.00
_cell.angle_beta   90.00
_cell.angle_gamma   90.00
#
_symmetry.space_group_name_H-M   'P 1'
#
loop_
_entity.id
_entity.type
_entity.pdbx_description
1 polymer ?
#
loop_
_entity_poly.entity_id
_entity_poly.type
_entity_poly.pdbx_seq_one_letter_code
_entity_poly.pdbx_strand_id
1 'polypeptide(L)'
;MRKSSMWLITLLLLLSFVLVACGGTETTEPPAEQPVTTDEPIEEEATPEEMAEEATPEEMAEEATPEEMDEEGGAAEGDCASEEVLCVGLVTDVGRIDDRSFNQSAWDGVLRAQDELGAQVEFIETTEATDYQNNIALFAENGYDIIVTVGFALGEATIEAANQYPDIDFIGVDQFQGEAVANIAGLIFAEDRAGFMAGALAGMLTQSNTIAAVLGTDLVPPVVAFKEGYEAGAAHVNEDINIISTYHPGGLDVAFTDPEWGATTARQALDQGADVIFGAGGNTGNGALIEVASAEGAGESLYCIGVDTDQWETVPEAHPCLVSSAMKLITPGVFDLIQASQDGSLPSGNFVGEVGLAPFHDFEDQVPQEVKDTLVELDAGLRDGSIETGYNPGG
;
A
#
# COMPACT_ATOMS: atom_id res chain seq x y z
N MET A 1 -45.45 37.55 32.24
CA MET A 1 -45.30 37.76 33.71
C MET A 1 -44.02 37.10 34.17
N ARG A 2 -43.05 37.95 34.58
CA ARG A 2 -42.07 37.80 35.68
C ARG A 2 -41.16 36.61 35.64
N LYS A 3 -39.85 36.70 35.84
CA LYS A 3 -38.77 37.72 36.12
C LYS A 3 -37.47 36.89 36.13
N SER A 4 -36.46 37.24 35.37
CA SER A 4 -35.14 37.75 35.74
C SER A 4 -34.60 37.32 37.11
N SER A 5 -33.37 36.73 37.08
CA SER A 5 -32.30 37.13 37.97
C SER A 5 -30.92 36.67 37.46
N MET A 6 -30.15 37.67 37.16
CA MET A 6 -28.75 37.81 36.90
C MET A 6 -28.00 37.82 38.26
N TRP A 7 -26.89 37.08 38.41
CA TRP A 7 -25.88 37.36 39.45
C TRP A 7 -24.48 37.23 38.89
N LEU A 8 -23.87 38.39 38.76
CA LEU A 8 -22.44 38.65 38.63
C LEU A 8 -21.80 38.66 40.03
N ILE A 9 -20.60 38.08 40.19
CA ILE A 9 -19.58 38.45 41.21
C ILE A 9 -18.23 38.05 40.61
N THR A 10 -17.45 38.94 40.03
CA THR A 10 -16.38 39.84 40.52
C THR A 10 -15.16 39.13 41.13
N LEU A 11 -14.07 39.11 40.36
CA LEU A 11 -12.69 39.61 40.53
C LEU A 11 -12.06 39.55 41.93
N LEU A 12 -10.91 38.84 42.05
CA LEU A 12 -9.78 39.33 42.86
C LEU A 12 -8.42 38.80 42.33
N LEU A 13 -7.61 39.74 41.85
CA LEU A 13 -6.17 39.66 41.64
C LEU A 13 -5.44 39.53 43.00
N LEU A 14 -4.40 38.70 43.03
CA LEU A 14 -3.28 38.91 43.93
C LEU A 14 -1.94 38.56 43.27
N LEU A 15 -1.23 39.63 42.95
CA LEU A 15 0.15 39.73 42.53
C LEU A 15 1.04 39.49 43.76
N SER A 16 2.02 38.61 43.68
CA SER A 16 3.14 38.62 44.60
C SER A 16 4.45 38.39 43.86
N PHE A 17 5.16 39.49 43.67
CA PHE A 17 6.57 39.59 43.36
C PHE A 17 7.41 39.22 44.59
N VAL A 18 8.41 38.34 44.46
CA VAL A 18 9.60 38.36 45.29
C VAL A 18 10.80 38.18 44.43
N LEU A 19 11.58 39.25 44.30
CA LEU A 19 12.95 39.31 43.85
C LEU A 19 13.89 39.07 45.03
N VAL A 20 15.00 38.30 44.87
CA VAL A 20 16.33 38.45 45.44
C VAL A 20 17.21 37.36 44.79
N ALA A 21 18.13 37.59 44.01
CA ALA A 21 19.42 38.29 43.92
C ALA A 21 20.62 37.34 44.10
N CYS A 22 21.42 37.37 43.02
CA CYS A 22 22.87 37.22 42.90
C CYS A 22 23.62 36.04 43.54
N GLY A 23 24.39 35.37 42.68
CA GLY A 23 25.71 34.84 43.07
C GLY A 23 26.21 33.70 42.23
N GLY A 24 27.23 33.96 41.39
CA GLY A 24 28.27 32.98 41.09
C GLY A 24 28.28 32.35 39.70
N THR A 25 28.94 33.00 38.79
CA THR A 25 29.56 32.46 37.58
C THR A 25 30.60 31.40 37.92
N GLU A 26 30.48 30.20 37.33
CA GLU A 26 31.61 29.37 36.98
C GLU A 26 31.35 28.73 35.63
N THR A 27 31.97 29.27 34.64
CA THR A 27 32.25 28.72 33.33
C THR A 27 33.25 27.58 33.46
N THR A 28 32.84 26.37 33.11
CA THR A 28 33.82 25.31 32.81
C THR A 28 33.75 25.07 31.29
N GLU A 29 34.80 25.58 30.64
CA GLU A 29 35.22 25.24 29.29
C GLU A 29 35.53 23.75 29.17
N PRO A 30 35.22 23.09 28.04
CA PRO A 30 35.68 21.73 27.76
C PRO A 30 37.18 21.77 27.40
N PRO A 31 37.97 20.74 27.80
CA PRO A 31 39.42 20.73 27.54
C PRO A 31 39.72 20.51 26.06
N ALA A 32 40.69 21.30 25.63
CA ALA A 32 41.28 21.27 24.28
C ALA A 32 42.01 19.94 24.04
N GLU A 33 41.86 19.46 22.81
CA GLU A 33 42.66 18.43 22.19
C GLU A 33 44.16 18.82 22.19
N GLN A 34 45.00 17.92 22.64
CA GLN A 34 46.43 18.00 22.35
C GLN A 34 46.80 16.92 21.33
N PRO A 35 47.61 17.24 20.32
CA PRO A 35 48.05 16.29 19.30
C PRO A 35 49.16 15.40 19.84
N VAL A 36 49.00 14.10 19.71
CA VAL A 36 50.07 13.12 19.91
C VAL A 36 50.72 12.85 18.55
N THR A 37 51.90 13.39 18.38
CA THR A 37 52.86 13.00 17.34
C THR A 37 53.66 11.81 17.89
N THR A 38 53.65 10.71 17.14
CA THR A 38 54.77 9.74 17.17
C THR A 38 54.99 9.28 15.72
N ASP A 39 56.14 9.70 15.25
CA ASP A 39 56.81 9.22 14.06
C ASP A 39 57.38 7.80 14.26
N GLU A 40 57.57 7.16 13.12
CA GLU A 40 58.50 6.09 12.73
C GLU A 40 58.01 4.64 12.76
N PRO A 41 58.54 3.83 11.80
CA PRO A 41 58.88 4.04 10.40
C PRO A 41 58.26 3.01 9.45
N ILE A 42 58.32 3.37 8.17
CA ILE A 42 58.03 2.56 6.98
C ILE A 42 59.04 1.40 6.88
N GLU A 43 58.59 0.17 6.76
CA GLU A 43 59.33 -0.91 6.12
C GLU A 43 58.68 -1.29 4.79
N GLU A 44 59.42 -1.04 3.76
CA GLU A 44 59.30 -1.40 2.35
C GLU A 44 59.71 -2.87 2.17
N GLU A 45 59.16 -3.52 1.18
CA GLU A 45 59.48 -4.78 0.50
C GLU A 45 58.32 -5.81 0.54
N ALA A 46 57.83 -6.38 -0.51
CA ALA A 46 58.39 -6.70 -1.84
C ALA A 46 57.25 -6.99 -2.80
N THR A 47 57.41 -6.55 -4.02
CA THR A 47 56.79 -7.09 -5.21
C THR A 47 57.32 -8.47 -5.56
N PRO A 48 56.54 -9.37 -6.12
CA PRO A 48 57.03 -10.31 -7.10
C PRO A 48 56.45 -9.98 -8.51
N GLU A 49 57.40 -9.71 -9.37
CA GLU A 49 57.27 -9.75 -10.82
C GLU A 49 56.90 -11.14 -11.32
N GLU A 50 56.15 -11.08 -12.44
CA GLU A 50 56.23 -11.98 -13.60
C GLU A 50 55.99 -13.49 -13.42
N MET A 51 54.88 -13.92 -14.03
CA MET A 51 54.95 -14.88 -15.12
C MET A 51 53.77 -14.65 -16.08
N ALA A 52 54.05 -13.92 -17.15
CA ALA A 52 53.24 -13.93 -18.35
C ALA A 52 53.51 -15.24 -19.09
N GLU A 53 52.49 -16.02 -19.36
CA GLU A 53 52.51 -17.05 -20.38
C GLU A 53 51.40 -16.75 -21.38
N GLU A 54 51.85 -16.36 -22.57
CA GLU A 54 51.08 -16.17 -23.79
C GLU A 54 50.36 -17.48 -24.15
N ALA A 55 49.05 -17.42 -24.26
CA ALA A 55 48.31 -18.38 -25.07
C ALA A 55 47.55 -17.62 -26.16
N THR A 56 48.02 -17.75 -27.36
CA THR A 56 47.40 -17.35 -28.62
C THR A 56 46.02 -17.96 -28.79
N PRO A 57 45.05 -17.23 -29.35
CA PRO A 57 43.77 -17.80 -29.78
C PRO A 57 43.91 -18.28 -31.24
N GLU A 58 43.87 -19.56 -31.45
CA GLU A 58 43.55 -20.13 -32.76
C GLU A 58 42.18 -20.81 -32.73
N GLU A 59 41.32 -20.25 -33.58
CA GLU A 59 40.25 -20.87 -34.35
C GLU A 59 39.40 -22.00 -33.72
N MET A 60 38.18 -21.65 -33.38
CA MET A 60 37.02 -22.41 -33.90
C MET A 60 35.82 -21.47 -33.96
N ALA A 61 35.67 -20.80 -35.11
CA ALA A 61 34.38 -20.24 -35.52
C ALA A 61 33.50 -21.41 -35.98
N GLU A 62 32.59 -21.86 -35.12
CA GLU A 62 31.45 -22.63 -35.56
C GLU A 62 30.25 -21.62 -35.59
N GLU A 63 29.84 -21.31 -36.81
CA GLU A 63 28.63 -20.57 -37.14
C GLU A 63 27.43 -21.27 -36.49
N ALA A 64 26.99 -20.75 -35.36
CA ALA A 64 25.63 -20.99 -34.90
C ALA A 64 24.72 -20.02 -35.67
N THR A 65 24.03 -20.53 -36.67
CA THR A 65 22.85 -19.92 -37.24
C THR A 65 21.88 -19.60 -36.12
N PRO A 66 21.28 -18.39 -36.07
CA PRO A 66 20.16 -18.16 -35.22
C PRO A 66 19.01 -19.06 -35.70
N GLU A 67 18.63 -20.04 -34.88
CA GLU A 67 17.32 -20.66 -35.03
C GLU A 67 16.30 -19.54 -34.87
N GLU A 68 15.53 -19.30 -35.91
CA GLU A 68 14.31 -18.51 -35.90
C GLU A 68 13.43 -19.12 -34.79
N MET A 69 13.36 -18.45 -33.65
CA MET A 69 12.28 -18.71 -32.69
C MET A 69 11.01 -18.27 -33.39
N ASP A 70 10.17 -19.23 -33.72
CA ASP A 70 8.79 -19.00 -34.15
C ASP A 70 8.11 -18.13 -33.11
N GLU A 71 7.92 -16.85 -33.43
CA GLU A 71 6.96 -15.98 -32.78
C GLU A 71 5.53 -16.45 -33.16
N GLU A 72 5.04 -17.50 -32.50
CA GLU A 72 3.63 -17.80 -32.50
C GLU A 72 2.99 -17.17 -31.25
N GLY A 73 2.33 -16.04 -31.41
CA GLY A 73 1.44 -15.48 -30.44
C GLY A 73 1.47 -13.95 -30.26
N GLY A 74 2.05 -13.21 -31.18
CA GLY A 74 1.83 -11.77 -31.23
C GLY A 74 0.40 -11.49 -31.71
N ALA A 75 -0.49 -11.04 -30.83
CA ALA A 75 -1.64 -10.27 -31.25
C ALA A 75 -1.12 -9.17 -32.18
N ALA A 76 -1.75 -8.98 -33.35
CA ALA A 76 -1.33 -7.93 -34.26
C ALA A 76 -1.33 -6.62 -33.51
N GLU A 77 -0.17 -5.95 -33.41
CA GLU A 77 -0.08 -4.59 -32.86
C GLU A 77 -1.03 -3.71 -33.68
N GLY A 78 -2.23 -3.44 -33.12
CA GLY A 78 -3.19 -2.51 -33.69
C GLY A 78 -2.67 -1.10 -33.43
N ASP A 79 -2.97 -0.19 -34.36
CA ASP A 79 -2.74 1.25 -34.13
C ASP A 79 -3.83 1.75 -33.16
N CYS A 80 -3.46 2.17 -31.96
CA CYS A 80 -4.40 2.74 -30.98
C CYS A 80 -5.09 4.02 -31.47
N ALA A 81 -4.62 4.63 -32.55
CA ALA A 81 -5.34 5.68 -33.25
C ALA A 81 -6.48 5.17 -34.14
N SER A 82 -6.71 3.85 -34.19
CA SER A 82 -7.79 3.21 -34.96
C SER A 82 -8.99 2.94 -34.07
N GLU A 83 -10.19 3.39 -34.46
CA GLU A 83 -11.47 3.11 -33.76
C GLU A 83 -11.85 1.60 -33.72
N GLU A 84 -11.06 0.73 -34.35
CA GLU A 84 -11.31 -0.73 -34.40
C GLU A 84 -10.64 -1.49 -33.24
N VAL A 85 -9.69 -0.86 -32.53
CA VAL A 85 -8.88 -1.47 -31.48
C VAL A 85 -9.12 -0.73 -30.16
N LEU A 86 -9.59 -1.43 -29.13
CA LEU A 86 -9.67 -0.88 -27.78
C LEU A 86 -8.26 -0.82 -27.18
N CYS A 87 -7.80 0.36 -26.79
CA CYS A 87 -6.51 0.56 -26.17
C CYS A 87 -6.65 1.07 -24.74
N VAL A 88 -6.01 0.37 -23.79
CA VAL A 88 -6.07 0.67 -22.37
C VAL A 88 -4.64 0.90 -21.85
N GLY A 89 -4.35 2.10 -21.34
CA GLY A 89 -3.11 2.43 -20.65
C GLY A 89 -3.28 2.40 -19.14
N LEU A 90 -2.25 1.96 -18.40
CA LEU A 90 -2.23 2.08 -16.95
C LEU A 90 -1.02 2.89 -16.49
N VAL A 91 -1.25 3.85 -15.59
CA VAL A 91 -0.18 4.63 -14.94
C VAL A 91 -0.25 4.37 -13.43
N THR A 92 0.86 3.90 -12.83
CA THR A 92 0.96 3.74 -11.37
C THR A 92 1.30 5.08 -10.70
N ASP A 93 0.98 5.23 -9.42
CA ASP A 93 1.68 6.20 -8.58
C ASP A 93 3.16 5.79 -8.38
N VAL A 94 3.88 6.46 -7.47
CA VAL A 94 5.27 6.08 -7.20
C VAL A 94 5.29 4.67 -6.62
N GLY A 95 5.62 3.71 -7.48
CA GLY A 95 5.61 2.28 -7.15
C GLY A 95 5.76 1.40 -8.37
N ARG A 96 5.82 0.11 -8.14
CA ARG A 96 6.00 -0.90 -9.19
C ARG A 96 4.69 -1.62 -9.49
N ILE A 97 4.57 -2.07 -10.73
CA ILE A 97 3.41 -2.85 -11.17
C ILE A 97 3.36 -4.24 -10.51
N ASP A 98 4.52 -4.78 -10.13
CA ASP A 98 4.69 -6.09 -9.51
C ASP A 98 4.78 -6.02 -7.97
N ASP A 99 4.03 -5.10 -7.34
CA ASP A 99 4.02 -4.90 -5.89
C ASP A 99 3.35 -6.04 -5.10
N ARG A 100 2.78 -7.02 -5.78
CA ARG A 100 2.06 -8.17 -5.21
C ARG A 100 0.85 -7.79 -4.34
N SER A 101 0.29 -6.60 -4.57
CA SER A 101 -0.81 -6.02 -3.81
C SER A 101 -1.64 -5.08 -4.70
N PHE A 102 -1.59 -3.79 -4.44
CA PHE A 102 -2.44 -2.75 -4.99
C PHE A 102 -2.28 -2.52 -6.50
N ASN A 103 -1.04 -2.20 -6.94
CA ASN A 103 -0.76 -1.91 -8.35
C ASN A 103 -0.93 -3.16 -9.22
N GLN A 104 -0.42 -4.31 -8.75
CA GLN A 104 -0.61 -5.58 -9.45
C GLN A 104 -2.08 -5.91 -9.64
N SER A 105 -2.92 -5.71 -8.62
CA SER A 105 -4.36 -5.99 -8.71
C SER A 105 -5.07 -5.12 -9.74
N ALA A 106 -4.66 -3.87 -9.91
CA ALA A 106 -5.20 -2.99 -10.94
C ALA A 106 -4.74 -3.45 -12.33
N TRP A 107 -3.47 -3.83 -12.47
CA TRP A 107 -2.93 -4.35 -13.72
C TRP A 107 -3.59 -5.67 -14.13
N ASP A 108 -3.83 -6.58 -13.19
CA ASP A 108 -4.56 -7.82 -13.46
C ASP A 108 -5.97 -7.57 -14.02
N GLY A 109 -6.62 -6.46 -13.60
CA GLY A 109 -7.89 -6.01 -14.18
C GLY A 109 -7.76 -5.56 -15.64
N VAL A 110 -6.66 -4.88 -15.97
CA VAL A 110 -6.33 -4.46 -17.35
C VAL A 110 -5.96 -5.67 -18.21
N LEU A 111 -5.15 -6.61 -17.70
CA LEU A 111 -4.84 -7.86 -18.39
C LEU A 111 -6.09 -8.70 -18.66
N ARG A 112 -7.04 -8.70 -17.75
CA ARG A 112 -8.33 -9.35 -17.97
C ARG A 112 -9.09 -8.70 -19.14
N ALA A 113 -9.02 -7.38 -19.30
CA ALA A 113 -9.60 -6.72 -20.48
C ALA A 113 -8.86 -7.11 -21.78
N GLN A 114 -7.56 -7.33 -21.74
CA GLN A 114 -6.83 -7.89 -22.88
C GLN A 114 -7.36 -9.27 -23.25
N ASP A 115 -7.52 -10.15 -22.27
CA ASP A 115 -7.94 -11.54 -22.51
C ASP A 115 -9.40 -11.68 -22.94
N GLU A 116 -10.33 -10.91 -22.31
CA GLU A 116 -11.77 -11.08 -22.50
C GLU A 116 -12.35 -10.11 -23.53
N LEU A 117 -11.80 -8.89 -23.68
CA LEU A 117 -12.30 -7.86 -24.59
C LEU A 117 -11.41 -7.69 -25.82
N GLY A 118 -10.21 -8.29 -25.84
CA GLY A 118 -9.23 -8.13 -26.92
C GLY A 118 -8.57 -6.75 -26.91
N ALA A 119 -8.50 -6.08 -25.76
CA ALA A 119 -7.87 -4.79 -25.62
C ALA A 119 -6.34 -4.90 -25.83
N GLN A 120 -5.76 -3.88 -26.45
CA GLN A 120 -4.33 -3.65 -26.44
C GLN A 120 -3.95 -2.90 -25.17
N VAL A 121 -3.00 -3.40 -24.41
CA VAL A 121 -2.71 -2.88 -23.06
C VAL A 121 -1.23 -2.57 -22.87
N GLU A 122 -0.94 -1.47 -22.20
CA GLU A 122 0.41 -1.10 -21.76
C GLU A 122 0.35 -0.41 -20.40
N PHE A 123 1.50 -0.37 -19.69
CA PHE A 123 1.62 0.35 -18.44
C PHE A 123 2.86 1.25 -18.39
N ILE A 124 2.80 2.27 -17.54
CA ILE A 124 3.93 3.13 -17.17
C ILE A 124 4.04 3.14 -15.65
N GLU A 125 5.19 2.68 -15.14
CA GLU A 125 5.55 2.85 -13.73
C GLU A 125 6.09 4.27 -13.50
N THR A 126 5.53 4.97 -12.53
CA THR A 126 6.01 6.30 -12.18
C THR A 126 7.11 6.24 -11.13
N THR A 127 8.24 6.88 -11.42
CA THR A 127 9.39 6.95 -10.51
C THR A 127 9.31 8.17 -9.59
N GLU A 128 8.86 9.30 -10.10
CA GLU A 128 8.73 10.55 -9.35
C GLU A 128 7.35 11.18 -9.58
N ALA A 129 6.71 11.69 -8.53
CA ALA A 129 5.36 12.27 -8.61
C ALA A 129 5.26 13.45 -9.61
N THR A 130 6.39 14.10 -9.93
CA THR A 130 6.48 15.15 -10.96
C THR A 130 6.20 14.65 -12.37
N ASP A 131 6.23 13.34 -12.60
CA ASP A 131 6.06 12.72 -13.91
C ASP A 131 4.60 12.28 -14.20
N TYR A 132 3.70 12.34 -13.21
CA TYR A 132 2.31 11.90 -13.36
C TYR A 132 1.62 12.48 -14.60
N GLN A 133 1.65 13.79 -14.79
CA GLN A 133 1.04 14.45 -15.93
C GLN A 133 1.63 13.98 -17.27
N ASN A 134 2.97 13.86 -17.32
CA ASN A 134 3.66 13.44 -18.54
C ASN A 134 3.34 11.97 -18.87
N ASN A 135 3.31 11.09 -17.85
CA ASN A 135 3.01 9.68 -18.03
C ASN A 135 1.59 9.46 -18.56
N ILE A 136 0.61 10.19 -18.02
CA ILE A 136 -0.78 10.16 -18.51
C ILE A 136 -0.85 10.70 -19.95
N ALA A 137 -0.18 11.82 -20.23
CA ALA A 137 -0.18 12.44 -21.55
C ALA A 137 0.43 11.52 -22.62
N LEU A 138 1.41 10.67 -22.29
CA LEU A 138 1.99 9.70 -23.24
C LEU A 138 0.92 8.77 -23.80
N PHE A 139 0.01 8.23 -22.99
CA PHE A 139 -1.08 7.41 -23.47
C PHE A 139 -2.12 8.24 -24.26
N ALA A 140 -2.50 9.40 -23.71
CA ALA A 140 -3.51 10.24 -24.34
C ALA A 140 -3.09 10.73 -25.73
N GLU A 141 -1.83 11.13 -25.92
CA GLU A 141 -1.28 11.60 -27.21
C GLU A 141 -1.04 10.45 -28.21
N ASN A 142 -0.95 9.21 -27.74
CA ASN A 142 -0.81 8.02 -28.58
C ASN A 142 -2.15 7.34 -28.90
N GLY A 143 -3.29 7.98 -28.59
CA GLY A 143 -4.62 7.56 -29.05
C GLY A 143 -5.24 6.43 -28.23
N TYR A 144 -4.86 6.28 -26.95
CA TYR A 144 -5.51 5.33 -26.06
C TYR A 144 -6.93 5.78 -25.72
N ASP A 145 -7.86 4.83 -25.65
CA ASP A 145 -9.28 5.08 -25.40
C ASP A 145 -9.55 5.24 -23.89
N ILE A 146 -8.85 4.44 -23.08
CA ILE A 146 -9.03 4.38 -21.63
C ILE A 146 -7.67 4.49 -20.95
N ILE A 147 -7.59 5.33 -19.90
CA ILE A 147 -6.41 5.44 -19.05
C ILE A 147 -6.79 5.12 -17.60
N VAL A 148 -6.22 4.03 -17.08
CA VAL A 148 -6.34 3.66 -15.68
C VAL A 148 -5.21 4.33 -14.90
N THR A 149 -5.55 5.16 -13.92
CA THR A 149 -4.59 5.83 -13.04
C THR A 149 -4.71 5.25 -11.65
N VAL A 150 -3.62 4.68 -11.13
CA VAL A 150 -3.65 3.86 -9.93
C VAL A 150 -3.01 4.60 -8.76
N GLY A 151 -3.79 4.85 -7.72
CA GLY A 151 -3.35 5.44 -6.47
C GLY A 151 -3.89 6.86 -6.21
N PHE A 152 -4.10 7.14 -4.93
CA PHE A 152 -4.62 8.41 -4.41
C PHE A 152 -3.81 9.63 -4.90
N ALA A 153 -2.48 9.46 -5.00
CA ALA A 153 -1.58 10.56 -5.36
C ALA A 153 -1.75 11.08 -6.80
N LEU A 154 -2.30 10.25 -7.71
CA LEU A 154 -2.59 10.67 -9.09
C LEU A 154 -3.90 11.45 -9.25
N GLY A 155 -4.75 11.55 -8.23
CA GLY A 155 -6.10 12.07 -8.37
C GLY A 155 -6.19 13.45 -9.01
N GLU A 156 -5.31 14.39 -8.63
CA GLU A 156 -5.26 15.73 -9.23
C GLU A 156 -4.81 15.66 -10.71
N ALA A 157 -3.77 14.89 -11.00
CA ALA A 157 -3.27 14.70 -12.36
C ALA A 157 -4.31 14.06 -13.28
N THR A 158 -5.08 13.10 -12.76
CA THR A 158 -6.19 12.46 -13.49
C THR A 158 -7.29 13.46 -13.85
N ILE A 159 -7.71 14.30 -12.88
CA ILE A 159 -8.73 15.34 -13.12
C ILE A 159 -8.26 16.36 -14.17
N GLU A 160 -7.01 16.79 -14.10
CA GLU A 160 -6.43 17.72 -15.08
C GLU A 160 -6.38 17.08 -16.48
N ALA A 161 -5.92 15.83 -16.58
CA ALA A 161 -5.87 15.10 -17.84
C ALA A 161 -7.26 14.88 -18.44
N ALA A 162 -8.25 14.49 -17.65
CA ALA A 162 -9.62 14.29 -18.11
C ALA A 162 -10.25 15.57 -18.66
N ASN A 163 -9.95 16.72 -18.07
CA ASN A 163 -10.39 18.01 -18.60
C ASN A 163 -9.68 18.39 -19.90
N GLN A 164 -8.41 17.97 -20.08
CA GLN A 164 -7.63 18.24 -21.29
C GLN A 164 -8.01 17.30 -22.44
N TYR A 165 -8.36 16.06 -22.13
CA TYR A 165 -8.68 14.99 -23.09
C TYR A 165 -10.12 14.47 -22.89
N PRO A 166 -11.15 15.27 -23.27
CA PRO A 166 -12.54 14.95 -22.95
C PRO A 166 -13.12 13.73 -23.72
N ASP A 167 -12.43 13.25 -24.73
CA ASP A 167 -12.81 12.09 -25.53
C ASP A 167 -12.15 10.78 -25.04
N ILE A 168 -11.31 10.84 -23.98
CA ILE A 168 -10.67 9.69 -23.35
C ILE A 168 -11.36 9.42 -22.00
N ASP A 169 -11.64 8.16 -21.70
CA ASP A 169 -12.19 7.75 -20.42
C ASP A 169 -11.09 7.47 -19.40
N PHE A 170 -11.30 7.91 -18.16
CA PHE A 170 -10.35 7.73 -17.06
C PHE A 170 -10.96 6.88 -15.95
N ILE A 171 -10.18 5.91 -15.45
CA ILE A 171 -10.54 5.10 -14.29
C ILE A 171 -9.49 5.39 -13.20
N GLY A 172 -9.90 6.10 -12.14
CA GLY A 172 -9.02 6.48 -11.04
C GLY A 172 -9.19 5.52 -9.86
N VAL A 173 -8.22 4.63 -9.63
CA VAL A 173 -8.24 3.68 -8.50
C VAL A 173 -7.83 4.37 -7.20
N ASP A 174 -8.65 4.27 -6.15
CA ASP A 174 -8.54 5.00 -4.89
C ASP A 174 -8.62 6.54 -5.05
N GLN A 175 -9.31 7.01 -6.10
CA GLN A 175 -9.44 8.44 -6.39
C GLN A 175 -10.88 8.91 -6.22
N PHE A 176 -11.22 9.35 -5.01
CA PHE A 176 -12.52 9.90 -4.69
C PHE A 176 -12.81 11.18 -5.50
N GLN A 177 -13.92 11.19 -6.22
CA GLN A 177 -14.38 12.33 -6.99
C GLN A 177 -15.33 13.19 -6.15
N GLY A 178 -14.84 14.33 -5.63
CA GLY A 178 -15.66 15.29 -4.89
C GLY A 178 -16.67 16.00 -5.77
N GLU A 179 -16.30 16.27 -7.02
CA GLU A 179 -17.17 16.75 -8.09
C GLU A 179 -17.04 15.80 -9.28
N ALA A 180 -18.16 15.32 -9.83
CA ALA A 180 -18.13 14.38 -10.93
C ALA A 180 -17.61 15.04 -12.22
N VAL A 181 -16.61 14.46 -12.83
CA VAL A 181 -16.12 14.78 -14.18
C VAL A 181 -16.69 13.75 -15.14
N ALA A 182 -17.17 14.19 -16.31
CA ALA A 182 -17.99 13.37 -17.18
C ALA A 182 -17.33 12.07 -17.67
N ASN A 183 -16.02 12.10 -17.85
CA ASN A 183 -15.18 11.02 -18.34
C ASN A 183 -14.24 10.44 -17.26
N ILE A 184 -14.59 10.56 -15.97
CA ILE A 184 -13.86 9.91 -14.86
C ILE A 184 -14.81 9.03 -14.06
N ALA A 185 -14.43 7.78 -13.88
CA ALA A 185 -14.93 6.89 -12.85
C ALA A 185 -13.86 6.74 -11.74
N GLY A 186 -14.14 7.24 -10.53
CA GLY A 186 -13.31 7.00 -9.36
C GLY A 186 -13.69 5.66 -8.74
N LEU A 187 -12.86 4.64 -8.87
CA LEU A 187 -13.04 3.34 -8.21
C LEU A 187 -12.57 3.46 -6.76
N ILE A 188 -13.50 3.48 -5.84
CA ILE A 188 -13.26 3.61 -4.40
C ILE A 188 -13.79 2.40 -3.65
N PHE A 189 -13.35 2.20 -2.41
CA PHE A 189 -13.71 1.04 -1.62
C PHE A 189 -14.11 1.43 -0.19
N ALA A 190 -14.72 0.50 0.54
CA ALA A 190 -15.01 0.63 1.96
C ALA A 190 -13.90 -0.07 2.77
N GLU A 191 -12.68 0.51 2.74
CA GLU A 191 -11.50 -0.08 3.38
C GLU A 191 -11.67 -0.23 4.89
N ASP A 192 -12.44 0.66 5.51
CA ASP A 192 -12.81 0.59 6.91
C ASP A 192 -13.56 -0.71 7.25
N ARG A 193 -14.39 -1.22 6.32
CA ARG A 193 -15.09 -2.50 6.51
C ARG A 193 -14.17 -3.70 6.34
N ALA A 194 -13.29 -3.68 5.34
CA ALA A 194 -12.29 -4.74 5.17
C ALA A 194 -11.33 -4.78 6.36
N GLY A 195 -10.86 -3.60 6.79
CA GLY A 195 -10.06 -3.44 8.01
C GLY A 195 -10.78 -3.98 9.24
N PHE A 196 -12.07 -3.66 9.42
CA PHE A 196 -12.88 -4.16 10.54
C PHE A 196 -12.93 -5.69 10.58
N MET A 197 -13.16 -6.31 9.43
CA MET A 197 -13.17 -7.78 9.33
C MET A 197 -11.81 -8.39 9.67
N ALA A 198 -10.71 -7.80 9.20
CA ALA A 198 -9.35 -8.21 9.53
C ALA A 198 -9.03 -8.03 11.03
N GLY A 199 -9.45 -6.91 11.61
CA GLY A 199 -9.29 -6.64 13.04
C GLY A 199 -10.09 -7.60 13.91
N ALA A 200 -11.32 -7.88 13.54
CA ALA A 200 -12.15 -8.87 14.22
C ALA A 200 -11.52 -10.27 14.15
N LEU A 201 -11.01 -10.68 12.98
CA LEU A 201 -10.28 -11.94 12.84
C LEU A 201 -9.05 -11.97 13.76
N ALA A 202 -8.23 -10.91 13.74
CA ALA A 202 -7.04 -10.78 14.59
C ALA A 202 -7.39 -10.85 16.08
N GLY A 203 -8.44 -10.11 16.49
CA GLY A 203 -8.90 -10.08 17.88
C GLY A 203 -9.46 -11.40 18.41
N MET A 204 -9.99 -12.26 17.51
CA MET A 204 -10.47 -13.61 17.86
C MET A 204 -9.34 -14.67 17.83
N LEU A 205 -8.28 -14.45 17.04
CA LEU A 205 -7.17 -15.40 16.92
C LEU A 205 -6.05 -15.16 17.93
N THR A 206 -5.86 -13.92 18.41
CA THR A 206 -4.77 -13.58 19.33
C THR A 206 -4.82 -14.43 20.60
N GLN A 207 -3.65 -14.88 21.03
CA GLN A 207 -3.44 -15.62 22.29
C GLN A 207 -2.75 -14.71 23.34
N SER A 208 -2.03 -13.68 22.88
CA SER A 208 -1.33 -12.72 23.72
C SER A 208 -2.17 -11.53 24.16
N ASN A 209 -3.35 -11.36 23.57
CA ASN A 209 -4.20 -10.16 23.67
C ASN A 209 -3.52 -8.88 23.13
N THR A 210 -2.52 -9.04 22.27
CA THR A 210 -1.80 -7.95 21.61
C THR A 210 -1.67 -8.26 20.12
N ILE A 211 -2.16 -7.33 19.29
CA ILE A 211 -2.08 -7.40 17.83
C ILE A 211 -1.38 -6.15 17.29
N ALA A 212 -0.95 -6.19 16.03
CA ALA A 212 -0.35 -5.01 15.43
C ALA A 212 -0.77 -4.80 13.97
N ALA A 213 -0.59 -3.56 13.50
CA ALA A 213 -0.70 -3.19 12.10
C ALA A 213 0.56 -2.44 11.65
N VAL A 214 1.15 -2.90 10.55
CA VAL A 214 2.27 -2.25 9.85
C VAL A 214 1.70 -1.64 8.58
N LEU A 215 1.73 -0.33 8.50
CA LEU A 215 0.92 0.43 7.57
C LEU A 215 1.80 1.29 6.65
N GLY A 216 1.29 1.59 5.47
CA GLY A 216 1.80 2.66 4.63
C GLY A 216 1.80 4.00 5.36
N THR A 217 1.37 5.08 4.74
CA THR A 217 1.37 6.41 5.38
C THR A 217 -0.05 6.89 5.71
N ASP A 218 -0.17 7.71 6.75
CA ASP A 218 -1.41 8.42 7.14
C ASP A 218 -1.80 9.57 6.19
N LEU A 219 -0.97 9.84 5.19
CA LEU A 219 -1.28 10.77 4.11
C LEU A 219 -2.29 10.20 3.10
N VAL A 220 -2.52 8.90 3.10
CA VAL A 220 -3.42 8.20 2.18
C VAL A 220 -4.70 7.79 2.92
N PRO A 221 -5.86 8.41 2.63
CA PRO A 221 -7.11 8.13 3.32
C PRO A 221 -7.54 6.66 3.34
N PRO A 222 -7.39 5.86 2.26
CA PRO A 222 -7.60 4.42 2.29
C PRO A 222 -6.80 3.68 3.37
N VAL A 223 -5.54 4.03 3.59
CA VAL A 223 -4.69 3.40 4.62
C VAL A 223 -5.18 3.76 6.02
N VAL A 224 -5.63 5.01 6.23
CA VAL A 224 -6.26 5.44 7.48
C VAL A 224 -7.55 4.67 7.72
N ALA A 225 -8.39 4.49 6.68
CA ALA A 225 -9.62 3.72 6.76
C ALA A 225 -9.37 2.25 7.17
N PHE A 226 -8.40 1.59 6.56
CA PHE A 226 -7.98 0.23 6.94
C PHE A 226 -7.58 0.17 8.42
N LYS A 227 -6.74 1.10 8.88
CA LYS A 227 -6.29 1.13 10.28
C LYS A 227 -7.43 1.36 11.25
N GLU A 228 -8.26 2.38 11.03
CA GLU A 228 -9.39 2.69 11.90
C GLU A 228 -10.39 1.52 11.94
N GLY A 229 -10.66 0.91 10.79
CA GLY A 229 -11.47 -0.30 10.71
C GLY A 229 -10.85 -1.45 11.50
N TYR A 230 -9.56 -1.73 11.31
CA TYR A 230 -8.85 -2.81 12.01
C TYR A 230 -8.93 -2.65 13.54
N GLU A 231 -8.67 -1.47 14.04
CA GLU A 231 -8.76 -1.18 15.47
C GLU A 231 -10.21 -1.32 15.99
N ALA A 232 -11.20 -0.82 15.24
CA ALA A 232 -12.60 -0.92 15.61
C ALA A 232 -13.10 -2.38 15.62
N GLY A 233 -12.74 -3.16 14.60
CA GLY A 233 -13.12 -4.58 14.51
C GLY A 233 -12.50 -5.43 15.62
N ALA A 234 -11.23 -5.22 15.92
CA ALA A 234 -10.54 -5.88 17.02
C ALA A 234 -11.19 -5.55 18.39
N ALA A 235 -11.44 -4.26 18.64
CA ALA A 235 -12.10 -3.79 19.86
C ALA A 235 -13.56 -4.29 19.96
N HIS A 236 -14.25 -4.47 18.83
CA HIS A 236 -15.63 -5.00 18.80
C HIS A 236 -15.74 -6.42 19.36
N VAL A 237 -14.76 -7.26 19.07
CA VAL A 237 -14.75 -8.66 19.53
C VAL A 237 -13.98 -8.86 20.84
N ASN A 238 -13.13 -7.89 21.21
CA ASN A 238 -12.29 -7.95 22.40
C ASN A 238 -12.02 -6.54 22.95
N GLU A 239 -12.81 -6.09 23.92
CA GLU A 239 -12.73 -4.71 24.48
C GLU A 239 -11.38 -4.42 25.20
N ASP A 240 -10.67 -5.43 25.65
CA ASP A 240 -9.41 -5.31 26.40
C ASP A 240 -8.16 -5.50 25.51
N ILE A 241 -8.33 -5.56 24.18
CA ILE A 241 -7.24 -5.82 23.25
C ILE A 241 -6.23 -4.69 23.22
N ASN A 242 -4.95 -5.05 23.20
CA ASN A 242 -3.86 -4.10 22.96
C ASN A 242 -3.50 -4.07 21.48
N ILE A 243 -3.51 -2.89 20.86
CA ILE A 243 -3.26 -2.72 19.42
C ILE A 243 -2.06 -1.81 19.22
N ILE A 244 -1.10 -2.25 18.40
CA ILE A 244 0.12 -1.49 18.04
C ILE A 244 0.04 -1.16 16.56
N SER A 245 -0.52 0.00 16.20
CA SER A 245 -0.58 0.45 14.81
C SER A 245 0.58 1.40 14.53
N THR A 246 1.34 1.14 13.46
CA THR A 246 2.51 1.92 13.10
C THR A 246 2.47 2.29 11.62
N TYR A 247 2.39 3.58 11.34
CA TYR A 247 2.53 4.12 9.99
C TYR A 247 4.00 4.28 9.62
N HIS A 248 4.30 4.07 8.35
CA HIS A 248 5.61 4.42 7.81
C HIS A 248 5.85 5.93 7.91
N PRO A 249 7.00 6.37 8.48
CA PRO A 249 7.25 7.80 8.73
C PRO A 249 7.62 8.60 7.48
N GLY A 250 7.82 7.93 6.34
CA GLY A 250 8.16 8.55 5.06
C GLY A 250 6.94 9.09 4.33
N GLY A 251 7.21 9.88 3.28
CA GLY A 251 6.19 10.39 2.38
C GLY A 251 5.67 9.34 1.39
N LEU A 252 4.83 9.80 0.45
CA LEU A 252 4.22 8.95 -0.58
C LEU A 252 5.24 8.26 -1.50
N ASP A 253 6.44 8.80 -1.57
CA ASP A 253 7.54 8.30 -2.40
C ASP A 253 8.21 7.03 -1.87
N VAL A 254 8.08 6.72 -0.58
CA VAL A 254 8.76 5.58 0.06
C VAL A 254 7.85 4.68 0.90
N ALA A 255 6.72 5.19 1.37
CA ALA A 255 5.89 4.51 2.37
C ALA A 255 5.35 3.15 1.93
N PHE A 256 5.29 2.88 0.63
CA PHE A 256 4.78 1.64 0.05
C PHE A 256 5.87 0.77 -0.58
N THR A 257 7.14 1.22 -0.57
CA THR A 257 8.25 0.57 -1.28
C THR A 257 9.42 0.19 -0.37
N ASP A 258 9.23 0.17 0.96
CA ASP A 258 10.27 -0.12 1.97
C ASP A 258 9.97 -1.41 2.76
N PRO A 259 10.20 -2.61 2.17
CA PRO A 259 9.97 -3.88 2.85
C PRO A 259 10.92 -4.11 4.04
N GLU A 260 12.10 -3.46 4.06
CA GLU A 260 13.04 -3.59 5.19
C GLU A 260 12.50 -2.88 6.43
N TRP A 261 11.92 -1.69 6.26
CA TRP A 261 11.24 -1.00 7.35
C TRP A 261 10.02 -1.80 7.82
N GLY A 262 9.23 -2.35 6.90
CA GLY A 262 8.09 -3.20 7.20
C GLY A 262 8.47 -4.39 8.07
N ALA A 263 9.49 -5.15 7.66
CA ALA A 263 10.03 -6.27 8.41
C ALA A 263 10.54 -5.88 9.80
N THR A 264 11.30 -4.76 9.88
CA THR A 264 11.81 -4.25 11.15
C THR A 264 10.69 -3.87 12.11
N THR A 265 9.64 -3.23 11.61
CA THR A 265 8.48 -2.80 12.40
C THR A 265 7.67 -4.00 12.89
N ALA A 266 7.47 -5.01 12.04
CA ALA A 266 6.82 -6.26 12.44
C ALA A 266 7.60 -6.96 13.56
N ARG A 267 8.93 -7.08 13.42
CA ARG A 267 9.79 -7.66 14.48
C ARG A 267 9.65 -6.91 15.79
N GLN A 268 9.64 -5.57 15.76
CA GLN A 268 9.44 -4.76 16.96
C GLN A 268 8.07 -4.99 17.60
N ALA A 269 7.02 -5.21 16.80
CA ALA A 269 5.69 -5.54 17.30
C ALA A 269 5.66 -6.93 17.95
N LEU A 270 6.31 -7.94 17.34
CA LEU A 270 6.47 -9.28 17.92
C LEU A 270 7.25 -9.21 19.26
N ASP A 271 8.32 -8.43 19.34
CA ASP A 271 9.11 -8.21 20.57
C ASP A 271 8.28 -7.54 21.69
N GLN A 272 7.24 -6.79 21.34
CA GLN A 272 6.27 -6.19 22.26
C GLN A 272 5.12 -7.13 22.61
N GLY A 273 5.12 -8.35 22.07
CA GLY A 273 4.16 -9.40 22.38
C GLY A 273 2.98 -9.48 21.44
N ALA A 274 2.97 -8.76 20.31
CA ALA A 274 1.96 -8.94 19.29
C ALA A 274 2.09 -10.34 18.67
N ASP A 275 0.98 -11.02 18.43
CA ASP A 275 0.95 -12.35 17.84
C ASP A 275 0.12 -12.46 16.57
N VAL A 276 -0.60 -11.40 16.19
CA VAL A 276 -1.25 -11.25 14.87
C VAL A 276 -0.85 -9.92 14.28
N ILE A 277 -0.28 -9.93 13.07
CA ILE A 277 0.23 -8.73 12.39
C ILE A 277 -0.56 -8.51 11.09
N PHE A 278 -1.16 -7.33 10.94
CA PHE A 278 -1.77 -6.86 9.70
C PHE A 278 -0.75 -6.05 8.91
N GLY A 279 -0.48 -6.43 7.66
CA GLY A 279 0.45 -5.72 6.77
C GLY A 279 -0.31 -4.97 5.69
N ALA A 280 -0.52 -3.65 5.83
CA ALA A 280 -1.28 -2.83 4.89
C ALA A 280 -0.45 -1.66 4.35
N GLY A 281 0.30 -1.91 3.27
CA GLY A 281 1.20 -0.90 2.70
C GLY A 281 2.04 -1.39 1.53
N GLY A 282 1.46 -2.10 0.57
CA GLY A 282 2.17 -2.59 -0.62
C GLY A 282 3.41 -3.42 -0.25
N ASN A 283 4.57 -3.17 -0.89
CA ASN A 283 5.81 -3.89 -0.57
C ASN A 283 6.29 -3.70 0.88
N THR A 284 5.99 -2.57 1.52
CA THR A 284 6.25 -2.34 2.94
C THR A 284 5.46 -3.32 3.80
N GLY A 285 4.17 -3.51 3.49
CA GLY A 285 3.32 -4.52 4.12
C GLY A 285 3.82 -5.94 3.87
N ASN A 286 4.22 -6.26 2.64
CA ASN A 286 4.78 -7.58 2.28
C ASN A 286 6.02 -7.91 3.12
N GLY A 287 6.89 -6.92 3.36
CA GLY A 287 8.04 -7.07 4.25
C GLY A 287 7.65 -7.49 5.67
N ALA A 288 6.58 -6.91 6.20
CA ALA A 288 6.05 -7.28 7.51
C ALA A 288 5.51 -8.72 7.53
N LEU A 289 4.73 -9.14 6.51
CA LEU A 289 4.20 -10.50 6.41
C LEU A 289 5.31 -11.55 6.35
N ILE A 290 6.33 -11.31 5.52
CA ILE A 290 7.48 -12.22 5.33
C ILE A 290 8.31 -12.35 6.62
N GLU A 291 8.46 -11.26 7.39
CA GLU A 291 9.14 -11.30 8.69
C GLU A 291 8.39 -12.18 9.69
N VAL A 292 7.05 -12.03 9.79
CA VAL A 292 6.23 -12.87 10.67
C VAL A 292 6.28 -14.33 10.25
N ALA A 293 6.23 -14.60 8.94
CA ALA A 293 6.33 -15.95 8.39
C ALA A 293 7.68 -16.63 8.67
N SER A 294 8.74 -15.84 8.84
CA SER A 294 10.09 -16.32 9.16
C SER A 294 10.34 -16.50 10.65
N ALA A 295 9.44 -16.02 11.50
CA ALA A 295 9.59 -16.07 12.95
C ALA A 295 9.24 -17.47 13.52
N GLU A 296 9.87 -17.83 14.66
CA GLU A 296 9.52 -19.05 15.37
C GLU A 296 8.07 -18.97 15.90
N GLY A 297 7.26 -19.96 15.56
CA GLY A 297 5.84 -20.01 15.91
C GLY A 297 4.90 -19.53 14.79
N ALA A 298 5.41 -19.19 13.60
CA ALA A 298 4.58 -18.87 12.45
C ALA A 298 3.58 -20.00 12.13
N GLY A 299 2.29 -19.65 12.04
CA GLY A 299 1.20 -20.58 11.79
C GLY A 299 0.76 -21.44 12.97
N GLU A 300 1.39 -21.31 14.15
CA GLU A 300 1.01 -22.00 15.38
C GLU A 300 0.58 -21.02 16.49
N SER A 301 1.36 -19.97 16.68
CA SER A 301 1.14 -18.93 17.69
C SER A 301 1.35 -17.52 17.15
N LEU A 302 1.86 -17.39 15.93
CA LEU A 302 2.03 -16.14 15.23
C LEU A 302 1.30 -16.20 13.89
N TYR A 303 0.49 -15.21 13.61
CA TYR A 303 -0.30 -15.11 12.38
C TYR A 303 -0.09 -13.77 11.69
N CYS A 304 -0.33 -13.73 10.38
CA CYS A 304 -0.35 -12.49 9.64
C CYS A 304 -1.59 -12.39 8.73
N ILE A 305 -1.99 -11.16 8.43
CA ILE A 305 -3.12 -10.82 7.57
C ILE A 305 -2.60 -9.86 6.49
N GLY A 306 -2.90 -10.17 5.25
CA GLY A 306 -2.53 -9.36 4.09
C GLY A 306 -3.57 -8.32 3.72
N VAL A 307 -3.34 -7.60 2.60
CA VAL A 307 -4.17 -6.47 2.16
C VAL A 307 -4.37 -6.44 0.64
N ASP A 308 -5.37 -5.72 0.18
CA ASP A 308 -5.76 -5.40 -1.19
C ASP A 308 -6.24 -6.60 -2.01
N THR A 309 -5.48 -7.67 -2.06
CA THR A 309 -5.77 -8.89 -2.82
C THR A 309 -5.66 -10.13 -1.93
N ASP A 310 -5.98 -11.29 -2.48
CA ASP A 310 -5.62 -12.56 -1.84
C ASP A 310 -4.10 -12.76 -1.92
N GLN A 311 -3.38 -12.27 -0.91
CA GLN A 311 -1.91 -12.34 -0.89
C GLN A 311 -1.37 -13.76 -0.68
N TRP A 312 -2.22 -14.74 -0.47
CA TRP A 312 -1.82 -16.14 -0.61
C TRP A 312 -1.32 -16.46 -2.02
N GLU A 313 -1.96 -15.91 -3.03
CA GLU A 313 -1.59 -16.12 -4.43
C GLU A 313 -0.35 -15.31 -4.85
N THR A 314 -0.12 -14.14 -4.20
CA THR A 314 0.91 -13.20 -4.64
C THR A 314 2.15 -13.14 -3.76
N VAL A 315 2.06 -13.55 -2.47
CA VAL A 315 3.16 -13.52 -1.49
C VAL A 315 3.36 -14.91 -0.87
N PRO A 316 3.81 -15.91 -1.62
CA PRO A 316 3.95 -17.29 -1.12
C PRO A 316 4.93 -17.41 0.05
N GLU A 317 5.87 -16.46 0.21
CA GLU A 317 6.77 -16.41 1.36
C GLU A 317 6.04 -16.17 2.69
N ALA A 318 4.84 -15.59 2.64
CA ALA A 318 4.01 -15.35 3.81
C ALA A 318 3.11 -16.55 4.21
N HIS A 319 2.98 -17.58 3.38
CA HIS A 319 2.14 -18.75 3.65
C HIS A 319 2.26 -19.31 5.07
N PRO A 320 3.46 -19.39 5.68
CA PRO A 320 3.55 -19.94 7.04
C PRO A 320 2.71 -19.23 8.10
N CYS A 321 2.35 -17.92 7.91
CA CYS A 321 1.55 -17.16 8.87
C CYS A 321 0.27 -16.56 8.30
N LEU A 322 0.10 -16.56 6.96
CA LEU A 322 -0.95 -15.81 6.28
C LEU A 322 -2.31 -16.48 6.39
N VAL A 323 -3.12 -16.04 7.35
CA VAL A 323 -4.43 -16.64 7.61
C VAL A 323 -5.53 -16.11 6.69
N SER A 324 -5.40 -14.90 6.17
CA SER A 324 -6.34 -14.25 5.24
C SER A 324 -5.75 -12.92 4.75
N SER A 325 -6.48 -12.20 3.91
CA SER A 325 -6.17 -10.83 3.49
C SER A 325 -7.43 -9.96 3.53
N ALA A 326 -7.29 -8.70 3.97
CA ALA A 326 -8.34 -7.69 3.85
C ALA A 326 -8.38 -7.16 2.41
N MET A 327 -9.28 -7.69 1.60
CA MET A 327 -9.30 -7.45 0.16
C MET A 327 -10.10 -6.21 -0.22
N LYS A 328 -9.57 -5.49 -1.21
CA LYS A 328 -10.32 -4.65 -2.15
C LYS A 328 -10.41 -5.41 -3.47
N LEU A 329 -11.60 -5.60 -4.03
CA LEU A 329 -11.76 -6.31 -5.30
C LEU A 329 -11.42 -5.37 -6.47
N ILE A 330 -10.14 -4.96 -6.54
CA ILE A 330 -9.62 -4.00 -7.52
C ILE A 330 -9.68 -4.59 -8.93
N THR A 331 -9.18 -5.82 -9.11
CA THR A 331 -9.15 -6.52 -10.41
C THR A 331 -10.53 -6.57 -11.09
N PRO A 332 -11.62 -7.05 -10.44
CA PRO A 332 -12.93 -7.00 -11.07
C PRO A 332 -13.46 -5.57 -11.23
N GLY A 333 -13.19 -4.65 -10.29
CA GLY A 333 -13.64 -3.27 -10.38
C GLY A 333 -13.04 -2.52 -11.58
N VAL A 334 -11.74 -2.69 -11.83
CA VAL A 334 -11.06 -2.11 -13.00
C VAL A 334 -11.62 -2.72 -14.30
N PHE A 335 -11.73 -4.04 -14.35
CA PHE A 335 -12.28 -4.71 -15.52
C PHE A 335 -13.72 -4.28 -15.85
N ASP A 336 -14.59 -4.23 -14.84
CA ASP A 336 -16.00 -3.84 -15.01
C ASP A 336 -16.13 -2.40 -15.53
N LEU A 337 -15.25 -1.49 -15.08
CA LEU A 337 -15.23 -0.11 -15.56
C LEU A 337 -14.65 0.02 -16.98
N ILE A 338 -13.64 -0.77 -17.34
CA ILE A 338 -13.14 -0.85 -18.73
C ILE A 338 -14.25 -1.36 -19.65
N GLN A 339 -14.96 -2.41 -19.25
CA GLN A 339 -16.11 -2.93 -20.03
C GLN A 339 -17.23 -1.90 -20.13
N ALA A 340 -17.54 -1.17 -19.05
CA ALA A 340 -18.54 -0.12 -19.05
C ALA A 340 -18.16 1.05 -19.98
N SER A 341 -16.88 1.40 -20.05
CA SER A 341 -16.36 2.39 -20.99
C SER A 341 -16.53 1.93 -22.44
N GLN A 342 -16.10 0.70 -22.75
CA GLN A 342 -16.30 0.11 -24.09
C GLN A 342 -17.76 0.10 -24.54
N ASP A 343 -18.70 -0.14 -23.61
CA ASP A 343 -20.13 -0.13 -23.84
C ASP A 343 -20.73 1.29 -23.91
N GLY A 344 -19.93 2.34 -23.70
CA GLY A 344 -20.37 3.74 -23.66
C GLY A 344 -21.22 4.07 -22.43
N SER A 345 -21.04 3.35 -21.34
CA SER A 345 -21.82 3.45 -20.09
C SER A 345 -20.97 3.71 -18.86
N LEU A 346 -19.72 4.22 -19.04
CA LEU A 346 -18.84 4.55 -17.90
C LEU A 346 -19.58 5.49 -16.92
N PRO A 347 -19.71 5.12 -15.63
CA PRO A 347 -20.33 6.00 -14.64
C PRO A 347 -19.41 7.20 -14.37
N SER A 348 -19.96 8.41 -14.35
CA SER A 348 -19.23 9.59 -13.88
C SER A 348 -19.28 9.68 -12.35
N GLY A 349 -18.16 10.09 -11.73
CA GLY A 349 -18.04 10.20 -10.27
C GLY A 349 -17.56 8.92 -9.62
N ASN A 350 -18.11 8.55 -8.46
CA ASN A 350 -17.59 7.43 -7.68
C ASN A 350 -18.32 6.11 -7.97
N PHE A 351 -17.56 5.08 -8.25
CA PHE A 351 -17.98 3.69 -8.31
C PHE A 351 -17.41 2.95 -7.08
N VAL A 352 -18.28 2.37 -6.27
CA VAL A 352 -17.86 1.70 -5.03
C VAL A 352 -17.66 0.21 -5.33
N GLY A 353 -16.39 -0.21 -5.32
CA GLY A 353 -16.01 -1.59 -5.46
C GLY A 353 -16.30 -2.42 -4.20
N GLU A 354 -16.29 -3.74 -4.34
CA GLU A 354 -16.51 -4.66 -3.24
C GLU A 354 -15.25 -4.85 -2.40
N VAL A 355 -15.46 -5.18 -1.10
CA VAL A 355 -14.43 -5.55 -0.13
C VAL A 355 -14.79 -6.82 0.60
N GLY A 356 -13.80 -7.49 1.21
CA GLY A 356 -14.02 -8.69 1.99
C GLY A 356 -12.75 -9.27 2.60
N LEU A 357 -12.83 -10.51 3.09
CA LEU A 357 -11.68 -11.30 3.48
C LEU A 357 -11.38 -12.37 2.43
N ALA A 358 -10.09 -12.65 2.23
CA ALA A 358 -9.63 -13.78 1.43
C ALA A 358 -10.00 -15.12 2.11
N PRO A 359 -10.04 -16.24 1.37
CA PRO A 359 -10.15 -17.58 1.95
C PRO A 359 -9.03 -17.84 2.97
N PHE A 360 -9.29 -18.76 3.90
CA PHE A 360 -8.29 -19.12 4.92
C PHE A 360 -7.23 -20.12 4.42
N HIS A 361 -7.35 -20.64 3.22
CA HIS A 361 -6.39 -21.55 2.58
C HIS A 361 -5.94 -22.70 3.51
N ASP A 362 -4.66 -22.87 3.78
CA ASP A 362 -4.11 -23.90 4.65
C ASP A 362 -4.52 -23.74 6.13
N PHE A 363 -5.08 -22.60 6.50
CA PHE A 363 -5.62 -22.32 7.83
C PHE A 363 -7.12 -22.65 7.94
N GLU A 364 -7.77 -23.11 6.87
CA GLU A 364 -9.21 -23.40 6.87
C GLU A 364 -9.64 -24.32 8.02
N ASP A 365 -8.88 -25.36 8.29
CA ASP A 365 -9.14 -26.30 9.38
C ASP A 365 -8.66 -25.80 10.76
N GLN A 366 -7.78 -24.79 10.79
CA GLN A 366 -7.21 -24.24 12.03
C GLN A 366 -8.05 -23.08 12.59
N VAL A 367 -8.68 -22.28 11.72
CA VAL A 367 -9.60 -21.22 12.14
C VAL A 367 -10.87 -21.87 12.70
N PRO A 368 -11.23 -21.62 13.99
CA PRO A 368 -12.41 -22.21 14.60
C PRO A 368 -13.71 -21.85 13.86
N GLN A 369 -14.65 -22.78 13.80
CA GLN A 369 -15.94 -22.54 13.14
C GLN A 369 -16.69 -21.34 13.75
N GLU A 370 -16.59 -21.14 15.06
CA GLU A 370 -17.19 -20.00 15.76
C GLU A 370 -16.64 -18.65 15.24
N VAL A 371 -15.34 -18.61 14.93
CA VAL A 371 -14.71 -17.39 14.32
C VAL A 371 -15.31 -17.14 12.94
N LYS A 372 -15.40 -18.18 12.10
CA LYS A 372 -15.99 -18.09 10.76
C LYS A 372 -17.44 -17.63 10.79
N ASP A 373 -18.24 -18.22 11.68
CA ASP A 373 -19.65 -17.87 11.84
C ASP A 373 -19.80 -16.41 12.30
N THR A 374 -18.96 -15.97 13.25
CA THR A 374 -18.93 -14.58 13.71
C THR A 374 -18.56 -13.62 12.58
N LEU A 375 -17.54 -13.93 11.77
CA LEU A 375 -17.14 -13.09 10.63
C LEU A 375 -18.29 -12.94 9.60
N VAL A 376 -19.03 -14.01 9.33
CA VAL A 376 -20.21 -13.95 8.45
C VAL A 376 -21.28 -13.00 9.02
N GLU A 377 -21.54 -13.06 10.33
CA GLU A 377 -22.50 -12.15 10.97
C GLU A 377 -22.01 -10.69 10.95
N LEU A 378 -20.72 -10.46 11.18
CA LEU A 378 -20.12 -9.12 11.13
C LEU A 378 -20.19 -8.53 9.72
N ASP A 379 -19.82 -9.29 8.68
CA ASP A 379 -19.91 -8.83 7.28
C ASP A 379 -21.35 -8.45 6.92
N ALA A 380 -22.33 -9.28 7.32
CA ALA A 380 -23.73 -8.96 7.08
C ALA A 380 -24.16 -7.68 7.79
N GLY A 381 -23.74 -7.48 9.05
CA GLY A 381 -24.05 -6.28 9.82
C GLY A 381 -23.38 -5.01 9.29
N LEU A 382 -22.16 -5.12 8.76
CA LEU A 382 -21.46 -4.02 8.08
C LEU A 382 -22.13 -3.65 6.76
N ARG A 383 -22.63 -4.63 6.01
CA ARG A 383 -23.31 -4.41 4.73
C ARG A 383 -24.69 -3.77 4.89
N ASP A 384 -25.45 -4.19 5.90
CA ASP A 384 -26.79 -3.65 6.16
C ASP A 384 -26.80 -2.40 7.07
N GLY A 385 -25.61 -2.01 7.59
CA GLY A 385 -25.43 -0.82 8.42
C GLY A 385 -25.89 -0.99 9.87
N SER A 386 -26.18 -2.22 10.34
CA SER A 386 -26.46 -2.50 11.76
C SER A 386 -25.18 -2.50 12.61
N ILE A 387 -24.02 -2.65 11.98
CA ILE A 387 -22.69 -2.44 12.55
C ILE A 387 -22.03 -1.28 11.82
N GLU A 388 -21.52 -0.32 12.57
CA GLU A 388 -20.77 0.82 12.06
C GLU A 388 -19.30 0.69 12.48
N THR A 389 -18.38 0.94 11.56
CA THR A 389 -16.93 0.93 11.85
C THR A 389 -16.50 2.13 12.71
N GLY A 390 -17.29 3.19 12.72
CA GLY A 390 -16.97 4.45 13.37
C GLY A 390 -16.03 5.34 12.56
N TYR A 391 -15.50 4.85 11.44
CA TYR A 391 -14.67 5.66 10.54
C TYR A 391 -15.51 6.78 9.87
N ASN A 392 -14.94 7.98 9.83
CA ASN A 392 -15.57 9.13 9.19
C ASN A 392 -14.54 9.85 8.32
N PRO A 393 -14.60 9.72 6.98
CA PRO A 393 -13.63 10.30 6.06
C PRO A 393 -13.58 11.85 6.05
N GLY A 394 -14.48 12.52 6.77
CA GLY A 394 -14.54 13.98 6.92
C GLY A 394 -14.31 14.47 8.35
N GLY A 395 -13.84 13.59 9.24
CA GLY A 395 -13.69 13.86 10.68
C GLY A 395 -12.44 14.64 11.05
#